data_7e8ab055dd7f829740a0575d3761d0fd
#
_entry.id   7e8ab055dd7f829740a0575d3761d0fd
#
_cell.length_a   1.000
_cell.length_b   1.000
_cell.length_c   1.000
_cell.angle_alpha   90.00
_cell.angle_beta   90.00
_cell.angle_gamma   90.00
#
_symmetry.space_group_name_H-M   'P 1'
#
loop_
_entity.id
_entity.type
_entity.pdbx_description
1 polymer ?
#
loop_
_entity_poly.entity_id
_entity_poly.type
_entity_poly.pdbx_seq_one_letter_code
_entity_poly.pdbx_strand_id
1 'polypeptide(L)'
;MLLDIRHIVGIILLFVQGLMKIIKESKDFYELERGIHELTQKVSRQLLEWAAEEMDRKLMENRDKRVWEVIGFRTKQVISIFGEFTYRRRLYRNKETGETKFLLDEVLGIPTGARITPGIKEIATKLATEMTFRRAAKVLSYLFPHISSMTIWNVVQEVGDEIKKESEEKKEAVFEYGQIPEGKEETSKLYIEGDGVVIRLQKSDKKKGEIKHFVIYEGKEEESQGRYRLKNKLVVSGLAEGKNMWEEVYAKVGSKWKLDKIEKVYIGGDGAEWPKGGLEYFSGAEYRLDRYHLQKNLLEALWYDEETYDKVREAIYQGDLEKTQRMLEEAIKKVKGERRKRIVRLLKYLTENWEGIKGSEGAERLGAIEGQVQHNIARRMKRLGARWTEEGGDRMSRILSEKANGRLEDYTTKWHLKQEEIKKIMQPTKQEEKRKYAEEDVEEWLRVSLPILKGPFASKPWIKYVLKELTRANGLAVGILRSKQF
;
A
#
# COMPACT_ATOMS: atom_id res chain seq x y z
N MET A 1 -3.48 -34.66 -20.30
CA MET A 1 -2.40 -33.68 -20.03
C MET A 1 -1.48 -34.27 -18.96
N LEU A 2 -0.42 -34.98 -19.34
CA LEU A 2 0.58 -35.50 -18.40
C LEU A 2 1.45 -34.31 -17.98
N LEU A 3 1.16 -33.71 -16.81
CA LEU A 3 2.13 -32.95 -16.05
C LEU A 3 3.44 -33.75 -16.04
N ASP A 4 4.60 -33.12 -16.19
CA ASP A 4 5.86 -33.84 -16.08
C ASP A 4 6.08 -34.28 -14.62
N ILE A 5 5.35 -35.36 -14.28
CA ILE A 5 5.35 -35.99 -12.96
C ILE A 5 6.77 -36.32 -12.52
N ARG A 6 7.68 -36.58 -13.47
CA ARG A 6 9.08 -36.91 -13.17
C ARG A 6 9.79 -35.79 -12.45
N HIS A 7 9.53 -34.53 -12.86
CA HIS A 7 10.13 -33.38 -12.23
C HIS A 7 9.59 -33.16 -10.80
N ILE A 8 8.27 -33.29 -10.60
CA ILE A 8 7.65 -33.21 -9.26
C ILE A 8 8.19 -34.33 -8.35
N VAL A 9 8.26 -35.56 -8.84
CA VAL A 9 8.81 -36.67 -8.08
C VAL A 9 10.27 -36.40 -7.69
N GLY A 10 11.09 -35.83 -8.59
CA GLY A 10 12.45 -35.39 -8.30
C GLY A 10 12.52 -34.36 -7.15
N ILE A 11 11.65 -33.37 -7.15
CA ILE A 11 11.57 -32.38 -6.06
C ILE A 11 11.16 -33.00 -4.73
N ILE A 12 10.17 -33.89 -4.74
CA ILE A 12 9.74 -34.65 -3.53
C ILE A 12 10.88 -35.51 -2.97
N LEU A 13 11.59 -36.22 -3.83
CA LEU A 13 12.74 -37.02 -3.42
C LEU A 13 13.85 -36.18 -2.81
N LEU A 14 14.15 -35.02 -3.40
CA LEU A 14 15.12 -34.06 -2.87
C LEU A 14 14.70 -33.55 -1.48
N PHE A 15 13.41 -33.26 -1.30
CA PHE A 15 12.87 -32.85 0.00
C PHE A 15 13.04 -33.94 1.05
N VAL A 16 12.63 -35.18 0.74
CA VAL A 16 12.73 -36.31 1.68
C VAL A 16 14.20 -36.62 2.04
N GLN A 17 15.09 -36.66 1.06
CA GLN A 17 16.52 -36.87 1.30
C GLN A 17 17.13 -35.75 2.14
N GLY A 18 16.80 -34.48 1.84
CA GLY A 18 17.24 -33.33 2.61
C GLY A 18 16.76 -33.38 4.06
N LEU A 19 15.48 -33.71 4.28
CA LEU A 19 14.90 -33.84 5.61
C LEU A 19 15.58 -34.96 6.43
N MET A 20 15.80 -36.12 5.84
CA MET A 20 16.51 -37.23 6.50
C MET A 20 17.94 -36.87 6.87
N LYS A 21 18.62 -36.12 6.00
CA LYS A 21 19.98 -35.62 6.29
C LYS A 21 19.94 -34.62 7.48
N ILE A 22 19.02 -33.67 7.49
CA ILE A 22 18.90 -32.68 8.57
C ILE A 22 18.61 -33.35 9.90
N ILE A 23 17.66 -34.30 9.95
CA ILE A 23 17.36 -35.08 11.18
C ILE A 23 18.59 -35.83 11.70
N LYS A 24 19.41 -36.35 10.81
CA LYS A 24 20.62 -37.13 11.20
C LYS A 24 21.77 -36.23 11.69
N GLU A 25 21.91 -35.02 11.11
CA GLU A 25 23.09 -34.18 11.31
C GLU A 25 22.85 -33.07 12.36
N SER A 26 21.59 -32.68 12.66
CA SER A 26 21.27 -31.64 13.62
C SER A 26 21.61 -32.09 15.05
N LYS A 27 22.36 -31.25 15.75
CA LYS A 27 22.78 -31.48 17.14
C LYS A 27 21.77 -30.96 18.15
N ASP A 28 20.98 -29.95 17.76
CA ASP A 28 19.99 -29.32 18.60
C ASP A 28 18.79 -28.85 17.79
N PHE A 29 17.77 -28.29 18.48
CA PHE A 29 16.55 -27.83 17.82
C PHE A 29 16.78 -26.61 16.92
N TYR A 30 17.74 -25.75 17.25
CA TYR A 30 18.07 -24.59 16.42
C TYR A 30 18.63 -24.98 15.05
N GLU A 31 19.57 -25.97 15.02
CA GLU A 31 20.08 -26.47 13.75
C GLU A 31 19.00 -27.21 12.95
N LEU A 32 18.12 -27.94 13.64
CA LEU A 32 16.98 -28.64 13.03
C LEU A 32 16.01 -27.65 12.38
N GLU A 33 15.57 -26.64 13.11
CA GLU A 33 14.62 -25.61 12.63
C GLU A 33 15.19 -24.85 11.42
N ARG A 34 16.45 -24.42 11.53
CA ARG A 34 17.15 -23.72 10.46
C ARG A 34 17.33 -24.57 9.22
N GLY A 35 17.72 -25.82 9.39
CA GLY A 35 17.89 -26.78 8.30
C GLY A 35 16.58 -27.03 7.54
N ILE A 36 15.48 -27.21 8.27
CA ILE A 36 14.14 -27.36 7.68
C ILE A 36 13.74 -26.09 6.91
N HIS A 37 13.98 -24.92 7.48
CA HIS A 37 13.67 -23.65 6.83
C HIS A 37 14.41 -23.49 5.50
N GLU A 38 15.74 -23.71 5.49
CA GLU A 38 16.58 -23.62 4.30
C GLU A 38 16.18 -24.65 3.22
N LEU A 39 15.86 -25.88 3.64
CA LEU A 39 15.38 -26.95 2.75
C LEU A 39 14.04 -26.57 2.12
N THR A 40 13.10 -26.08 2.92
CA THR A 40 11.77 -25.67 2.44
C THR A 40 11.89 -24.53 1.43
N GLN A 41 12.73 -23.53 1.69
CA GLN A 41 12.98 -22.46 0.73
C GLN A 41 13.59 -22.98 -0.58
N LYS A 42 14.54 -23.90 -0.50
CA LYS A 42 15.15 -24.52 -1.68
C LYS A 42 14.11 -25.26 -2.53
N VAL A 43 13.28 -26.06 -1.91
CA VAL A 43 12.19 -26.80 -2.58
C VAL A 43 11.17 -25.84 -3.19
N SER A 44 10.76 -24.80 -2.46
CA SER A 44 9.81 -23.81 -2.95
C SER A 44 10.34 -23.05 -4.17
N ARG A 45 11.64 -22.71 -4.22
CA ARG A 45 12.26 -22.13 -5.42
C ARG A 45 12.16 -23.05 -6.63
N GLN A 46 12.47 -24.34 -6.47
CA GLN A 46 12.37 -25.31 -7.56
C GLN A 46 10.93 -25.52 -8.03
N LEU A 47 9.97 -25.48 -7.11
CA LEU A 47 8.55 -25.51 -7.47
C LEU A 47 8.12 -24.26 -8.25
N LEU A 48 8.61 -23.07 -7.87
CA LEU A 48 8.34 -21.84 -8.62
C LEU A 48 8.95 -21.87 -10.02
N GLU A 49 10.20 -22.33 -10.16
CA GLU A 49 10.88 -22.51 -11.45
C GLU A 49 10.06 -23.43 -12.35
N TRP A 50 9.76 -24.63 -11.86
CA TRP A 50 8.95 -25.59 -12.58
C TRP A 50 7.55 -25.04 -12.94
N ALA A 51 6.85 -24.39 -12.01
CA ALA A 51 5.53 -23.85 -12.24
C ALA A 51 5.54 -22.73 -13.32
N ALA A 52 6.54 -21.85 -13.29
CA ALA A 52 6.69 -20.79 -14.28
C ALA A 52 6.95 -21.40 -15.69
N GLU A 53 7.83 -22.40 -15.79
CA GLU A 53 8.13 -23.05 -17.07
C GLU A 53 6.94 -23.87 -17.60
N GLU A 54 6.17 -24.49 -16.70
CA GLU A 54 4.94 -25.19 -17.07
C GLU A 54 3.82 -24.23 -17.54
N MET A 55 3.70 -23.07 -16.88
CA MET A 55 2.80 -22.01 -17.36
C MET A 55 3.23 -21.50 -18.75
N ASP A 56 4.52 -21.31 -19.00
CA ASP A 56 5.04 -20.92 -20.30
C ASP A 56 4.73 -21.97 -21.38
N ARG A 57 4.82 -23.27 -21.03
CA ARG A 57 4.46 -24.36 -21.92
C ARG A 57 2.97 -24.33 -22.25
N LYS A 58 2.09 -24.14 -21.27
CA LYS A 58 0.64 -24.03 -21.50
C LYS A 58 0.30 -22.81 -22.36
N LEU A 59 0.94 -21.67 -22.14
CA LEU A 59 0.78 -20.49 -22.98
C LEU A 59 1.18 -20.79 -24.43
N MET A 60 2.27 -21.50 -24.65
CA MET A 60 2.72 -21.92 -25.97
C MET A 60 1.71 -22.82 -26.67
N GLU A 61 1.07 -23.74 -25.95
CA GLU A 61 0.07 -24.67 -26.48
C GLU A 61 -1.25 -23.93 -26.84
N ASN A 62 -1.69 -23.01 -25.98
CA ASN A 62 -3.01 -22.39 -26.05
C ASN A 62 -3.03 -21.04 -26.80
N ARG A 63 -1.85 -20.50 -27.18
CA ARG A 63 -1.79 -19.23 -27.91
C ARG A 63 -2.48 -19.28 -29.26
N ASP A 64 -2.99 -18.17 -29.77
CA ASP A 64 -3.36 -18.06 -31.18
C ASP A 64 -2.11 -18.09 -32.08
N LYS A 65 -1.90 -19.20 -32.77
CA LYS A 65 -0.75 -19.42 -33.66
C LYS A 65 -0.79 -18.55 -34.92
N ARG A 66 -1.94 -17.93 -35.22
CA ARG A 66 -2.06 -16.97 -36.35
C ARG A 66 -1.46 -15.63 -35.95
N VAL A 67 -1.61 -15.23 -34.67
CA VAL A 67 -1.14 -13.97 -34.12
C VAL A 67 0.29 -14.07 -33.56
N TRP A 68 0.57 -15.13 -32.77
CA TRP A 68 1.82 -15.24 -32.02
C TRP A 68 2.70 -16.39 -32.50
N GLU A 69 3.93 -16.08 -32.92
CA GLU A 69 4.98 -17.07 -33.20
C GLU A 69 6.07 -17.07 -32.14
N VAL A 70 6.62 -18.24 -31.84
CA VAL A 70 7.77 -18.40 -30.93
C VAL A 70 9.05 -18.14 -31.73
N ILE A 71 9.85 -17.16 -31.28
CA ILE A 71 11.11 -16.81 -31.93
C ILE A 71 12.35 -17.16 -31.14
N GLY A 72 12.20 -17.68 -29.91
CA GLY A 72 13.31 -18.13 -29.10
C GLY A 72 12.97 -18.26 -27.63
N PHE A 73 14.03 -18.51 -26.83
CA PHE A 73 13.98 -18.61 -25.39
C PHE A 73 14.91 -17.60 -24.74
N ARG A 74 14.52 -17.13 -23.55
CA ARG A 74 15.39 -16.32 -22.68
C ARG A 74 15.18 -16.75 -21.23
N THR A 75 16.27 -16.76 -20.48
CA THR A 75 16.22 -16.93 -19.02
C THR A 75 15.84 -15.63 -18.33
N LYS A 76 15.12 -15.75 -17.22
CA LYS A 76 14.83 -14.64 -16.32
C LYS A 76 15.18 -15.05 -14.90
N GLN A 77 15.95 -14.20 -14.23
CA GLN A 77 16.33 -14.35 -12.85
C GLN A 77 15.53 -13.37 -12.02
N VAL A 78 14.87 -13.85 -10.97
CA VAL A 78 14.01 -13.04 -10.08
C VAL A 78 14.20 -13.46 -8.63
N ILE A 79 13.96 -12.52 -7.73
CA ILE A 79 13.95 -12.74 -6.27
C ILE A 79 12.49 -12.84 -5.83
N SER A 80 12.15 -13.98 -5.23
CA SER A 80 10.84 -14.24 -4.63
C SER A 80 10.91 -14.26 -3.11
N ILE A 81 9.76 -14.42 -2.46
CA ILE A 81 9.67 -14.67 -1.01
C ILE A 81 10.35 -15.97 -0.55
N PHE A 82 10.79 -16.82 -1.46
CA PHE A 82 11.58 -18.03 -1.17
C PHE A 82 13.05 -17.87 -1.56
N GLY A 83 13.46 -16.69 -2.01
CA GLY A 83 14.80 -16.38 -2.50
C GLY A 83 14.89 -16.30 -4.02
N GLU A 84 16.11 -16.24 -4.51
CA GLU A 84 16.39 -16.07 -5.93
C GLU A 84 16.22 -17.39 -6.70
N PHE A 85 15.54 -17.33 -7.86
CA PHE A 85 15.40 -18.46 -8.78
C PHE A 85 15.43 -17.98 -10.24
N THR A 86 15.68 -18.90 -11.16
CA THR A 86 15.83 -18.63 -12.59
C THR A 86 14.93 -19.57 -13.36
N TYR A 87 14.19 -19.02 -14.33
CA TYR A 87 13.34 -19.82 -15.21
C TYR A 87 13.51 -19.41 -16.67
N ARG A 88 13.22 -20.34 -17.57
CA ARG A 88 13.24 -20.12 -19.03
C ARG A 88 11.86 -19.76 -19.49
N ARG A 89 11.78 -18.78 -20.41
CA ARG A 89 10.53 -18.35 -21.01
C ARG A 89 10.66 -18.09 -22.50
N ARG A 90 9.57 -18.22 -23.24
CA ARG A 90 9.53 -18.03 -24.68
C ARG A 90 9.37 -16.56 -25.01
N LEU A 91 10.15 -16.13 -26.02
CA LEU A 91 9.96 -14.84 -26.67
C LEU A 91 9.03 -15.06 -27.85
N TYR A 92 7.98 -14.26 -27.91
CA TYR A 92 6.98 -14.28 -28.97
C TYR A 92 7.10 -13.05 -29.86
N ARG A 93 6.76 -13.21 -31.14
CA ARG A 93 6.56 -12.12 -32.09
C ARG A 93 5.10 -12.11 -32.51
N ASN A 94 4.48 -10.94 -32.51
CA ASN A 94 3.19 -10.74 -33.14
C ASN A 94 3.41 -10.68 -34.66
N LYS A 95 2.73 -11.50 -35.44
CA LYS A 95 2.88 -11.60 -36.89
C LYS A 95 2.30 -10.41 -37.67
N GLU A 96 1.33 -9.72 -37.05
CA GLU A 96 0.66 -8.56 -37.67
C GLU A 96 1.43 -7.27 -37.37
N THR A 97 1.84 -7.06 -36.11
CA THR A 97 2.50 -5.81 -35.68
C THR A 97 4.02 -5.88 -35.70
N GLY A 98 4.62 -7.10 -35.70
CA GLY A 98 6.06 -7.30 -35.56
C GLY A 98 6.55 -7.13 -34.11
N GLU A 99 5.69 -6.75 -33.16
CA GLU A 99 6.05 -6.56 -31.77
C GLU A 99 6.54 -7.85 -31.12
N THR A 100 7.57 -7.75 -30.29
CA THR A 100 8.09 -8.90 -29.54
C THR A 100 7.84 -8.74 -28.04
N LYS A 101 7.33 -9.80 -27.40
CA LYS A 101 7.10 -9.81 -25.95
C LYS A 101 7.19 -11.20 -25.32
N PHE A 102 7.29 -11.23 -24.00
CA PHE A 102 7.22 -12.44 -23.20
C PHE A 102 5.81 -12.56 -22.61
N LEU A 103 4.96 -13.41 -23.17
CA LEU A 103 3.60 -13.62 -22.68
C LEU A 103 3.57 -14.09 -21.23
N LEU A 104 4.56 -14.89 -20.82
CA LEU A 104 4.67 -15.34 -19.42
C LEU A 104 4.89 -14.18 -18.45
N ASP A 105 5.68 -13.16 -18.82
CA ASP A 105 5.92 -12.00 -17.97
C ASP A 105 4.62 -11.26 -17.66
N GLU A 106 3.72 -11.16 -18.64
CA GLU A 106 2.40 -10.56 -18.46
C GLU A 106 1.53 -11.40 -17.53
N VAL A 107 1.52 -12.72 -17.70
CA VAL A 107 0.72 -13.65 -16.86
C VAL A 107 1.22 -13.68 -15.43
N LEU A 108 2.52 -13.67 -15.21
CA LEU A 108 3.11 -13.66 -13.87
C LEU A 108 3.07 -12.28 -13.19
N GLY A 109 2.72 -11.22 -13.94
CA GLY A 109 2.80 -9.86 -13.43
C GLY A 109 4.22 -9.42 -13.07
N ILE A 110 5.23 -9.92 -13.79
CA ILE A 110 6.64 -9.61 -13.56
C ILE A 110 7.19 -8.96 -14.83
N PRO A 111 7.12 -7.62 -14.98
CA PRO A 111 7.60 -6.91 -16.17
C PRO A 111 9.00 -7.36 -16.62
N THR A 112 9.29 -7.27 -17.90
CA THR A 112 10.52 -7.81 -18.51
C THR A 112 11.79 -7.37 -17.77
N GLY A 113 11.89 -6.12 -17.34
CA GLY A 113 13.04 -5.57 -16.58
C GLY A 113 13.00 -5.82 -15.07
N ALA A 114 11.88 -6.30 -14.51
CA ALA A 114 11.75 -6.49 -13.07
C ALA A 114 12.57 -7.70 -12.58
N ARG A 115 13.25 -7.50 -11.45
CA ARG A 115 14.07 -8.53 -10.78
C ARG A 115 13.46 -9.06 -9.49
N ILE A 116 12.28 -8.58 -9.11
CA ILE A 116 11.59 -8.99 -7.89
C ILE A 116 10.16 -9.40 -8.20
N THR A 117 9.64 -10.32 -7.43
CA THR A 117 8.24 -10.75 -7.54
C THR A 117 7.29 -9.80 -6.82
N PRO A 118 5.98 -9.82 -7.14
CA PRO A 118 4.96 -9.03 -6.43
C PRO A 118 4.98 -9.23 -4.91
N GLY A 119 5.21 -10.45 -4.41
CA GLY A 119 5.30 -10.72 -2.98
C GLY A 119 6.46 -9.98 -2.29
N ILE A 120 7.62 -9.86 -2.94
CA ILE A 120 8.72 -9.04 -2.43
C ILE A 120 8.38 -7.55 -2.51
N LYS A 121 7.75 -7.10 -3.61
CA LYS A 121 7.31 -5.70 -3.78
C LYS A 121 6.40 -5.30 -2.61
N GLU A 122 5.44 -6.13 -2.27
CA GLU A 122 4.52 -5.92 -1.16
C GLU A 122 5.24 -5.79 0.19
N ILE A 123 6.02 -6.80 0.56
CA ILE A 123 6.72 -6.83 1.86
C ILE A 123 7.70 -5.67 1.98
N ALA A 124 8.49 -5.40 0.93
CA ALA A 124 9.46 -4.30 0.90
C ALA A 124 8.76 -2.95 1.07
N THR A 125 7.63 -2.73 0.40
CA THR A 125 6.85 -1.48 0.53
C THR A 125 6.26 -1.35 1.94
N LYS A 126 5.64 -2.39 2.48
CA LYS A 126 5.10 -2.40 3.85
C LYS A 126 6.19 -2.08 4.88
N LEU A 127 7.34 -2.74 4.81
CA LEU A 127 8.47 -2.46 5.70
C LEU A 127 9.02 -1.04 5.53
N ALA A 128 9.09 -0.53 4.30
CA ALA A 128 9.56 0.82 4.02
C ALA A 128 8.65 1.91 4.59
N THR A 129 7.36 1.64 4.82
CA THR A 129 6.45 2.55 5.53
C THR A 129 6.72 2.62 7.03
N GLU A 130 7.34 1.60 7.63
CA GLU A 130 7.59 1.53 9.08
C GLU A 130 9.01 1.92 9.45
N MET A 131 9.98 1.66 8.57
CA MET A 131 11.40 1.82 8.89
C MET A 131 12.22 2.34 7.72
N THR A 132 13.51 2.65 7.98
CA THR A 132 14.43 3.09 6.92
C THR A 132 14.72 1.94 5.94
N PHE A 133 15.03 2.27 4.68
CA PHE A 133 15.35 1.26 3.65
C PHE A 133 16.47 0.29 4.07
N ARG A 134 17.50 0.79 4.81
CA ARG A 134 18.56 -0.07 5.36
C ARG A 134 18.04 -1.05 6.41
N ARG A 135 17.17 -0.60 7.30
CA ARG A 135 16.56 -1.49 8.30
C ARG A 135 15.64 -2.50 7.64
N ALA A 136 14.84 -2.08 6.68
CA ALA A 136 13.98 -2.98 5.90
C ALA A 136 14.81 -4.04 5.16
N ALA A 137 15.91 -3.66 4.50
CA ALA A 137 16.84 -4.62 3.89
C ALA A 137 17.44 -5.59 4.90
N LYS A 138 17.84 -5.08 6.09
CA LYS A 138 18.35 -5.95 7.17
C LYS A 138 17.28 -6.92 7.68
N VAL A 139 16.03 -6.49 7.86
CA VAL A 139 14.93 -7.39 8.27
C VAL A 139 14.69 -8.46 7.20
N LEU A 140 14.64 -8.07 5.92
CA LEU A 140 14.46 -9.03 4.83
C LEU A 140 15.63 -10.00 4.70
N SER A 141 16.87 -9.58 5.03
CA SER A 141 18.03 -10.46 4.96
C SER A 141 18.02 -11.61 5.97
N TYR A 142 17.18 -11.58 6.99
CA TYR A 142 16.96 -12.72 7.89
C TYR A 142 16.11 -13.82 7.24
N LEU A 143 15.29 -13.46 6.26
CA LEU A 143 14.38 -14.37 5.55
C LEU A 143 14.89 -14.70 4.15
N PHE A 144 15.48 -13.71 3.46
CA PHE A 144 15.86 -13.82 2.05
C PHE A 144 17.25 -13.22 1.82
N PRO A 145 18.21 -13.99 1.32
CA PRO A 145 19.52 -13.46 0.96
C PRO A 145 19.42 -12.46 -0.21
N HIS A 146 20.24 -11.39 -0.17
CA HIS A 146 20.53 -10.49 -1.30
C HIS A 146 19.53 -9.40 -1.69
N ILE A 147 18.65 -8.92 -0.78
CA ILE A 147 17.87 -7.73 -1.04
C ILE A 147 18.61 -6.50 -0.50
N SER A 148 19.04 -5.62 -1.41
CA SER A 148 19.73 -4.38 -1.05
C SER A 148 18.76 -3.27 -0.64
N SER A 149 19.25 -2.31 0.13
CA SER A 149 18.47 -1.10 0.44
C SER A 149 18.12 -0.28 -0.80
N MET A 150 18.92 -0.38 -1.86
CA MET A 150 18.65 0.24 -3.15
C MET A 150 17.48 -0.46 -3.88
N THR A 151 17.40 -1.78 -3.80
CA THR A 151 16.25 -2.53 -4.35
C THR A 151 14.95 -2.08 -3.69
N ILE A 152 14.93 -1.95 -2.36
CA ILE A 152 13.75 -1.47 -1.63
C ILE A 152 13.42 -0.03 -2.01
N TRP A 153 14.44 0.82 -2.14
CA TRP A 153 14.26 2.21 -2.58
C TRP A 153 13.62 2.26 -3.98
N ASN A 154 14.12 1.47 -4.95
CA ASN A 154 13.55 1.40 -6.30
C ASN A 154 12.09 0.97 -6.29
N VAL A 155 11.74 -0.04 -5.49
CA VAL A 155 10.35 -0.49 -5.30
C VAL A 155 9.45 0.64 -4.80
N VAL A 156 9.91 1.38 -3.80
CA VAL A 156 9.16 2.50 -3.23
C VAL A 156 8.99 3.64 -4.25
N GLN A 157 10.01 3.89 -5.08
CA GLN A 157 9.88 4.88 -6.15
C GLN A 157 8.81 4.43 -7.16
N GLU A 158 8.86 3.19 -7.61
CA GLU A 158 7.90 2.62 -8.57
C GLU A 158 6.46 2.67 -8.05
N VAL A 159 6.23 2.21 -6.81
CA VAL A 159 4.90 2.26 -6.18
C VAL A 159 4.41 3.70 -6.01
N GLY A 160 5.30 4.61 -5.60
CA GLY A 160 4.96 6.03 -5.44
C GLY A 160 4.60 6.71 -6.75
N ASP A 161 5.31 6.38 -7.84
CA ASP A 161 5.00 6.90 -9.19
C ASP A 161 3.66 6.37 -9.72
N GLU A 162 3.34 5.10 -9.46
CA GLU A 162 2.05 4.51 -9.83
C GLU A 162 0.88 5.21 -9.11
N ILE A 163 1.01 5.45 -7.80
CA ILE A 163 0.00 6.18 -7.01
C ILE A 163 -0.14 7.62 -7.53
N LYS A 164 0.99 8.29 -7.78
CA LYS A 164 1.00 9.66 -8.30
C LYS A 164 0.29 9.74 -9.66
N LYS A 165 0.62 8.84 -10.57
CA LYS A 165 0.01 8.76 -11.89
C LYS A 165 -1.51 8.57 -11.83
N GLU A 166 -2.00 7.63 -10.99
CA GLU A 166 -3.45 7.45 -10.80
C GLU A 166 -4.12 8.73 -10.27
N SER A 167 -3.45 9.45 -9.34
CA SER A 167 -3.98 10.70 -8.80
C SER A 167 -4.02 11.81 -9.86
N GLU A 168 -2.99 11.90 -10.71
CA GLU A 168 -2.92 12.85 -11.81
C GLU A 168 -3.98 12.55 -12.88
N GLU A 169 -4.14 11.29 -13.28
CA GLU A 169 -5.18 10.87 -14.24
C GLU A 169 -6.59 11.22 -13.73
N LYS A 170 -6.89 10.99 -12.45
CA LYS A 170 -8.18 11.36 -11.85
C LYS A 170 -8.38 12.87 -11.82
N LYS A 171 -7.34 13.63 -11.52
CA LYS A 171 -7.38 15.08 -11.51
C LYS A 171 -7.62 15.63 -12.92
N GLU A 172 -6.87 15.16 -13.91
CA GLU A 172 -7.03 15.55 -15.31
C GLU A 172 -8.42 15.21 -15.84
N ALA A 173 -8.95 14.02 -15.51
CA ALA A 173 -10.30 13.62 -15.89
C ALA A 173 -11.35 14.64 -15.43
N VAL A 174 -11.22 15.19 -14.21
CA VAL A 174 -12.15 16.16 -13.66
C VAL A 174 -11.91 17.56 -14.22
N PHE A 175 -10.67 18.07 -14.14
CA PHE A 175 -10.41 19.50 -14.36
C PHE A 175 -10.06 19.84 -15.80
N GLU A 176 -9.56 18.89 -16.60
CA GLU A 176 -9.26 19.12 -18.01
C GLU A 176 -10.35 18.55 -18.93
N TYR A 177 -10.89 17.37 -18.60
CA TYR A 177 -11.90 16.70 -19.43
C TYR A 177 -13.34 16.89 -18.93
N GLY A 178 -13.56 17.57 -17.79
CA GLY A 178 -14.89 17.86 -17.26
C GLY A 178 -15.69 16.62 -16.86
N GLN A 179 -15.02 15.50 -16.57
CA GLN A 179 -15.70 14.27 -16.17
C GLN A 179 -16.14 14.38 -14.71
N ILE A 180 -17.42 14.12 -14.46
CA ILE A 180 -17.96 14.11 -13.10
C ILE A 180 -17.54 12.78 -12.45
N PRO A 181 -16.84 12.80 -11.29
CA PRO A 181 -16.48 11.56 -10.60
C PRO A 181 -17.74 10.82 -10.10
N GLU A 182 -17.77 9.51 -10.29
CA GLU A 182 -18.89 8.64 -9.88
C GLU A 182 -18.61 7.98 -8.54
N GLY A 183 -18.66 8.74 -7.46
CA GLY A 183 -18.56 8.21 -6.10
C GLY A 183 -19.72 7.28 -5.76
N LYS A 184 -19.46 6.28 -4.93
CA LYS A 184 -20.47 5.25 -4.56
C LYS A 184 -21.14 5.53 -3.23
N GLU A 185 -20.49 6.28 -2.36
CA GLU A 185 -20.94 6.52 -0.99
C GLU A 185 -21.75 7.80 -0.90
N GLU A 186 -22.74 7.85 -0.01
CA GLU A 186 -23.59 9.00 0.19
C GLU A 186 -23.41 9.57 1.59
N THR A 187 -23.22 10.86 1.66
CA THR A 187 -23.19 11.61 2.93
C THR A 187 -23.68 13.03 2.72
N SER A 188 -24.39 13.57 3.70
CA SER A 188 -24.80 14.99 3.67
C SER A 188 -23.71 15.92 4.21
N LYS A 189 -22.73 15.40 4.96
CA LYS A 189 -21.69 16.22 5.60
C LYS A 189 -20.32 15.60 5.43
N LEU A 190 -19.32 16.44 5.13
CA LEU A 190 -17.91 16.06 5.15
C LEU A 190 -17.09 17.03 6.00
N TYR A 191 -16.11 16.48 6.67
CA TYR A 191 -15.07 17.22 7.39
C TYR A 191 -13.74 16.99 6.66
N ILE A 192 -13.07 18.09 6.28
CA ILE A 192 -11.75 18.05 5.61
C ILE A 192 -10.80 18.85 6.47
N GLU A 193 -9.88 18.19 7.15
CA GLU A 193 -8.85 18.86 7.92
C GLU A 193 -7.50 18.78 7.19
N GLY A 194 -6.81 19.92 7.07
CA GLY A 194 -5.51 20.04 6.42
C GLY A 194 -4.43 20.61 7.33
N ASP A 195 -3.23 20.01 7.32
CA ASP A 195 -2.06 20.50 8.05
C ASP A 195 -0.77 20.26 7.26
N GLY A 196 0.23 21.12 7.48
CA GLY A 196 1.54 21.10 6.84
C GLY A 196 2.59 20.33 7.63
N VAL A 197 3.17 19.30 7.02
CA VAL A 197 4.23 18.52 7.64
C VAL A 197 5.58 18.88 7.04
N VAL A 198 6.39 19.65 7.78
CA VAL A 198 7.72 20.05 7.34
C VAL A 198 8.70 18.88 7.46
N ILE A 199 9.33 18.50 6.35
CA ILE A 199 10.38 17.49 6.25
C ILE A 199 11.73 18.13 5.86
N ARG A 200 12.83 17.43 6.17
CA ARG A 200 14.18 17.84 5.74
C ARG A 200 14.45 17.34 4.32
N LEU A 201 14.88 18.24 3.46
CA LEU A 201 15.28 17.91 2.09
C LEU A 201 16.78 17.69 1.96
N GLN A 202 17.17 16.93 0.94
CA GLN A 202 18.51 16.71 0.45
C GLN A 202 18.53 16.79 -1.08
N LYS A 203 19.65 17.18 -1.66
CA LYS A 203 19.78 17.36 -3.13
C LYS A 203 18.73 18.32 -3.70
N SER A 204 18.42 19.37 -2.96
CA SER A 204 17.51 20.46 -3.30
C SER A 204 18.09 21.76 -2.79
N ASP A 205 17.82 22.86 -3.48
CA ASP A 205 18.19 24.21 -3.04
C ASP A 205 17.42 24.58 -1.76
N LYS A 206 16.25 23.98 -1.56
CA LYS A 206 15.47 24.13 -0.34
C LYS A 206 15.94 23.13 0.72
N LYS A 207 16.22 23.62 1.93
CA LYS A 207 16.59 22.74 3.07
C LYS A 207 15.39 21.99 3.66
N LYS A 208 14.17 22.47 3.41
CA LYS A 208 12.91 21.95 3.95
C LYS A 208 11.84 21.95 2.86
N GLY A 209 10.99 20.94 2.90
CA GLY A 209 9.76 20.85 2.11
C GLY A 209 8.57 20.67 3.03
N GLU A 210 7.40 21.10 2.61
CA GLU A 210 6.15 20.95 3.34
C GLU A 210 5.21 19.99 2.61
N ILE A 211 4.96 18.84 3.22
CA ILE A 211 3.94 17.90 2.76
C ILE A 211 2.59 18.44 3.23
N LYS A 212 1.68 18.65 2.29
CA LYS A 212 0.27 18.94 2.57
C LYS A 212 -0.41 17.62 2.92
N HIS A 213 -1.01 17.55 4.09
CA HIS A 213 -1.68 16.36 4.59
C HIS A 213 -3.14 16.67 4.89
N PHE A 214 -4.04 15.91 4.29
CA PHE A 214 -5.48 16.06 4.45
C PHE A 214 -6.09 14.78 5.01
N VAL A 215 -7.04 14.97 5.89
CA VAL A 215 -7.89 13.92 6.41
C VAL A 215 -9.35 14.29 6.19
N ILE A 216 -10.06 13.48 5.45
CA ILE A 216 -11.46 13.65 5.08
C ILE A 216 -12.28 12.56 5.77
N TYR A 217 -13.42 12.91 6.36
CA TYR A 217 -14.26 11.95 7.07
C TYR A 217 -15.71 12.47 7.22
N GLU A 218 -16.65 11.55 7.50
CA GLU A 218 -18.08 11.86 7.64
C GLU A 218 -18.47 12.34 9.04
N GLY A 219 -17.69 11.98 10.06
CA GLY A 219 -17.95 12.27 11.45
C GLY A 219 -17.02 11.45 12.36
N LYS A 220 -17.30 11.51 13.66
CA LYS A 220 -16.55 10.76 14.69
C LYS A 220 -17.49 9.80 15.41
N GLU A 221 -17.04 8.55 15.56
CA GLU A 221 -17.74 7.52 16.33
C GLU A 221 -16.95 7.25 17.60
N GLU A 222 -17.65 7.18 18.74
CA GLU A 222 -17.01 6.82 20.00
C GLU A 222 -16.80 5.30 20.04
N GLU A 223 -15.54 4.89 20.09
CA GLU A 223 -15.12 3.48 20.12
C GLU A 223 -15.03 2.97 21.58
N SER A 224 -14.66 3.85 22.50
CA SER A 224 -14.64 3.64 23.93
C SER A 224 -14.60 5.00 24.63
N GLN A 225 -14.84 5.05 25.95
CA GLN A 225 -14.91 6.29 26.73
C GLN A 225 -13.75 7.25 26.41
N GLY A 226 -14.05 8.36 25.74
CA GLY A 226 -13.08 9.39 25.32
C GLY A 226 -12.20 9.03 24.12
N ARG A 227 -12.43 7.89 23.47
CA ARG A 227 -11.68 7.45 22.28
C ARG A 227 -12.59 7.45 21.06
N TYR A 228 -12.21 8.23 20.05
CA TYR A 228 -13.00 8.42 18.84
C TYR A 228 -12.30 7.86 17.61
N ARG A 229 -13.07 7.23 16.74
CA ARG A 229 -12.67 6.78 15.41
C ARG A 229 -13.29 7.69 14.37
N LEU A 230 -12.56 7.99 13.30
CA LEU A 230 -13.09 8.74 12.16
C LEU A 230 -13.92 7.82 11.28
N LYS A 231 -15.18 8.21 11.06
CA LYS A 231 -16.09 7.47 10.20
C LYS A 231 -15.71 7.68 8.74
N ASN A 232 -15.59 6.60 8.02
CA ASN A 232 -15.37 6.56 6.57
C ASN A 232 -14.19 7.43 6.09
N LYS A 233 -13.06 7.33 6.78
CA LYS A 233 -11.88 8.15 6.57
C LYS A 233 -11.27 8.00 5.17
N LEU A 234 -10.81 9.12 4.58
CA LEU A 234 -9.94 9.21 3.41
C LEU A 234 -8.75 10.11 3.74
N VAL A 235 -7.56 9.70 3.34
CA VAL A 235 -6.31 10.45 3.57
C VAL A 235 -5.67 10.79 2.23
N VAL A 236 -5.22 12.04 2.09
CA VAL A 236 -4.51 12.52 0.90
C VAL A 236 -3.27 13.29 1.34
N SER A 237 -2.11 12.99 0.75
CA SER A 237 -0.88 13.73 1.05
C SER A 237 0.01 13.84 -0.17
N GLY A 238 0.70 14.97 -0.27
CA GLY A 238 1.67 15.22 -1.33
C GLY A 238 2.55 16.42 -1.04
N LEU A 239 3.68 16.49 -1.74
CA LEU A 239 4.60 17.62 -1.70
C LEU A 239 4.35 18.48 -2.94
N ALA A 240 3.22 19.20 -2.95
CA ALA A 240 2.82 20.06 -4.04
C ALA A 240 2.25 21.39 -3.51
N GLU A 241 1.98 22.33 -4.40
CA GLU A 241 1.32 23.58 -4.06
C GLU A 241 -0.11 23.35 -3.60
N GLY A 242 -0.65 24.26 -2.78
CA GLY A 242 -1.98 24.13 -2.18
C GLY A 242 -3.07 23.90 -3.20
N LYS A 243 -3.07 24.65 -4.32
CA LYS A 243 -4.05 24.50 -5.40
C LYS A 243 -4.03 23.09 -5.99
N ASN A 244 -2.86 22.59 -6.40
CA ASN A 244 -2.72 21.24 -6.96
C ASN A 244 -3.19 20.14 -5.99
N MET A 245 -2.94 20.33 -4.70
CA MET A 245 -3.41 19.40 -3.69
C MET A 245 -4.92 19.43 -3.50
N TRP A 246 -5.56 20.60 -3.59
CA TRP A 246 -7.01 20.70 -3.52
C TRP A 246 -7.72 20.09 -4.72
N GLU A 247 -7.16 20.25 -5.92
CA GLU A 247 -7.64 19.54 -7.11
C GLU A 247 -7.58 18.02 -6.92
N GLU A 248 -6.49 17.51 -6.36
CA GLU A 248 -6.36 16.09 -6.04
C GLU A 248 -7.36 15.64 -4.97
N VAL A 249 -7.54 16.44 -3.90
CA VAL A 249 -8.51 16.17 -2.84
C VAL A 249 -9.92 16.12 -3.42
N TYR A 250 -10.31 17.09 -4.24
CA TYR A 250 -11.63 17.14 -4.87
C TYR A 250 -11.88 15.89 -5.74
N ALA A 251 -10.94 15.53 -6.60
CA ALA A 251 -11.05 14.34 -7.46
C ALA A 251 -11.17 13.04 -6.66
N LYS A 252 -10.40 12.90 -5.56
CA LYS A 252 -10.48 11.73 -4.67
C LYS A 252 -11.77 11.71 -3.85
N VAL A 253 -12.23 12.83 -3.35
CA VAL A 253 -13.54 12.95 -2.67
C VAL A 253 -14.66 12.53 -3.62
N GLY A 254 -14.70 13.08 -4.83
CA GLY A 254 -15.70 12.73 -5.82
C GLY A 254 -15.62 11.27 -6.31
N SER A 255 -14.43 10.66 -6.27
CA SER A 255 -14.27 9.23 -6.58
C SER A 255 -14.81 8.31 -5.48
N LYS A 256 -14.97 8.81 -4.26
CA LYS A 256 -15.48 8.06 -3.11
C LYS A 256 -16.94 8.36 -2.81
N TRP A 257 -17.29 9.65 -2.69
CA TRP A 257 -18.63 10.11 -2.37
C TRP A 257 -19.32 10.76 -3.56
N LYS A 258 -20.63 10.63 -3.61
CA LYS A 258 -21.49 11.34 -4.56
C LYS A 258 -21.50 12.84 -4.21
N LEU A 259 -20.88 13.67 -5.03
CA LEU A 259 -20.72 15.11 -4.76
C LEU A 259 -22.08 15.85 -4.66
N ASP A 260 -23.09 15.41 -5.40
CA ASP A 260 -24.46 15.98 -5.38
C ASP A 260 -25.23 15.68 -4.09
N LYS A 261 -24.77 14.76 -3.27
CA LYS A 261 -25.38 14.42 -1.96
C LYS A 261 -24.72 15.13 -0.79
N ILE A 262 -23.60 15.83 -1.04
CA ILE A 262 -22.88 16.55 0.00
C ILE A 262 -23.50 17.94 0.14
N GLU A 263 -24.24 18.16 1.23
CA GLU A 263 -24.89 19.43 1.52
C GLU A 263 -23.96 20.42 2.23
N LYS A 264 -23.04 19.89 3.06
CA LYS A 264 -22.18 20.71 3.91
C LYS A 264 -20.75 20.15 3.99
N VAL A 265 -19.78 21.04 3.77
CA VAL A 265 -18.36 20.72 3.95
C VAL A 265 -17.75 21.64 5.00
N TYR A 266 -17.08 21.06 6.00
CA TYR A 266 -16.35 21.82 7.01
C TYR A 266 -14.85 21.63 6.77
N ILE A 267 -14.15 22.73 6.50
CA ILE A 267 -12.72 22.74 6.22
C ILE A 267 -11.98 23.24 7.44
N GLY A 268 -11.11 22.41 8.01
CA GLY A 268 -10.29 22.72 9.17
C GLY A 268 -8.83 22.97 8.81
N GLY A 269 -8.22 23.99 9.46
CA GLY A 269 -6.79 24.27 9.28
C GLY A 269 -6.22 25.14 10.40
N ASP A 270 -4.90 25.32 10.37
CA ASP A 270 -4.11 26.07 11.36
C ASP A 270 -4.15 27.60 11.17
N GLY A 271 -4.83 28.09 10.15
CA GLY A 271 -4.90 29.50 9.76
C GLY A 271 -3.98 29.87 8.58
N ALA A 272 -3.25 28.93 8.02
CA ALA A 272 -2.53 29.15 6.77
C ALA A 272 -3.52 29.33 5.59
N GLU A 273 -3.07 30.00 4.53
CA GLU A 273 -3.93 30.29 3.38
C GLU A 273 -4.30 29.04 2.56
N TRP A 274 -3.36 28.08 2.44
CA TRP A 274 -3.60 26.93 1.58
C TRP A 274 -4.74 25.99 2.05
N PRO A 275 -5.07 25.79 3.36
CA PRO A 275 -6.26 25.04 3.75
C PRO A 275 -7.56 25.77 3.38
N LYS A 276 -7.57 27.11 3.42
CA LYS A 276 -8.73 27.92 3.02
C LYS A 276 -9.08 27.80 1.54
N GLY A 277 -8.08 27.47 0.69
CA GLY A 277 -8.29 27.26 -0.75
C GLY A 277 -9.38 26.24 -1.08
N GLY A 278 -9.70 25.34 -0.17
CA GLY A 278 -10.78 24.37 -0.34
C GLY A 278 -12.18 24.98 -0.46
N LEU A 279 -12.37 26.20 -0.01
CA LEU A 279 -13.64 26.94 -0.16
C LEU A 279 -14.03 27.17 -1.64
N GLU A 280 -13.05 27.17 -2.53
CA GLU A 280 -13.27 27.36 -3.97
C GLU A 280 -13.78 26.07 -4.65
N TYR A 281 -13.57 24.90 -4.04
CA TYR A 281 -13.88 23.60 -4.65
C TYR A 281 -15.21 23.00 -4.21
N PHE A 282 -15.69 23.35 -3.01
CA PHE A 282 -16.91 22.76 -2.46
C PHE A 282 -17.96 23.84 -2.20
N SER A 283 -19.10 23.74 -2.89
CA SER A 283 -20.23 24.65 -2.68
C SER A 283 -20.74 24.54 -1.24
N GLY A 284 -20.96 25.68 -0.59
CA GLY A 284 -21.44 25.75 0.79
C GLY A 284 -20.40 25.32 1.83
N ALA A 285 -19.11 25.26 1.48
CA ALA A 285 -18.05 24.96 2.42
C ALA A 285 -17.87 26.10 3.44
N GLU A 286 -17.55 25.74 4.67
CA GLU A 286 -17.22 26.65 5.77
C GLU A 286 -15.82 26.35 6.29
N TYR A 287 -14.98 27.39 6.38
CA TYR A 287 -13.67 27.27 7.02
C TYR A 287 -13.80 27.37 8.54
N ARG A 288 -13.05 26.54 9.25
CA ARG A 288 -12.96 26.54 10.71
C ARG A 288 -11.51 26.49 11.15
N LEU A 289 -11.17 27.41 12.04
CA LEU A 289 -9.85 27.44 12.64
C LEU A 289 -9.70 26.29 13.66
N ASP A 290 -8.59 25.58 13.58
CA ASP A 290 -8.26 24.55 14.56
C ASP A 290 -8.05 25.16 15.96
N ARG A 291 -8.83 24.65 16.92
CA ARG A 291 -8.81 25.14 18.32
C ARG A 291 -7.49 24.90 19.01
N TYR A 292 -6.77 23.83 18.67
CA TYR A 292 -5.46 23.56 19.27
C TYR A 292 -4.47 24.68 18.88
N HIS A 293 -4.41 25.04 17.60
CA HIS A 293 -3.53 26.11 17.11
C HIS A 293 -3.96 27.48 17.66
N LEU A 294 -5.25 27.73 17.78
CA LEU A 294 -5.76 28.95 18.42
C LEU A 294 -5.29 29.07 19.86
N GLN A 295 -5.50 28.03 20.68
CA GLN A 295 -5.10 28.03 22.10
C GLN A 295 -3.58 28.10 22.27
N LYS A 296 -2.83 27.41 21.42
CA LYS A 296 -1.37 27.45 21.40
C LYS A 296 -0.87 28.87 21.12
N ASN A 297 -1.38 29.56 20.11
CA ASN A 297 -0.99 30.90 19.77
C ASN A 297 -1.35 31.90 20.91
N LEU A 298 -2.52 31.76 21.52
CA LEU A 298 -2.92 32.54 22.70
C LEU A 298 -1.94 32.36 23.85
N LEU A 299 -1.64 31.10 24.18
CA LEU A 299 -0.72 30.78 25.27
C LEU A 299 0.70 31.30 24.99
N GLU A 300 1.24 31.09 23.79
CA GLU A 300 2.57 31.56 23.39
C GLU A 300 2.71 33.09 23.47
N ALA A 301 1.62 33.82 23.22
CA ALA A 301 1.64 35.30 23.25
C ALA A 301 1.40 35.85 24.66
N LEU A 302 0.58 35.22 25.50
CA LEU A 302 0.06 35.79 26.75
C LEU A 302 0.40 34.96 28.01
N TRP A 303 1.23 33.91 27.93
CA TRP A 303 1.55 32.98 29.04
C TRP A 303 2.02 33.67 30.33
N TYR A 304 2.55 34.86 30.23
CA TYR A 304 3.10 35.66 31.35
C TYR A 304 2.05 36.58 32.01
N ASP A 305 0.85 36.71 31.46
CA ASP A 305 -0.24 37.57 31.93
C ASP A 305 -1.57 36.81 31.87
N GLU A 306 -1.82 36.03 32.93
CA GLU A 306 -2.97 35.14 33.04
C GLU A 306 -4.31 35.89 32.97
N GLU A 307 -4.35 37.08 33.57
CA GLU A 307 -5.56 37.91 33.59
C GLU A 307 -5.92 38.35 32.16
N THR A 308 -4.95 38.85 31.40
CA THR A 308 -5.13 39.21 29.99
C THR A 308 -5.48 38.01 29.13
N TYR A 309 -4.81 36.88 29.36
CA TYR A 309 -5.10 35.61 28.66
C TYR A 309 -6.55 35.19 28.85
N ASP A 310 -7.07 35.15 30.08
CA ASP A 310 -8.43 34.72 30.34
C ASP A 310 -9.48 35.67 29.77
N LYS A 311 -9.27 36.97 29.88
CA LYS A 311 -10.15 37.99 29.30
C LYS A 311 -10.21 37.94 27.78
N VAL A 312 -9.07 37.78 27.13
CA VAL A 312 -8.99 37.61 25.67
C VAL A 312 -9.65 36.34 25.21
N ARG A 313 -9.38 35.22 25.92
CA ARG A 313 -10.00 33.93 25.64
C ARG A 313 -11.53 33.99 25.75
N GLU A 314 -12.06 34.64 26.81
CA GLU A 314 -13.49 34.82 26.99
C GLU A 314 -14.12 35.68 25.88
N ALA A 315 -13.48 36.78 25.50
CA ALA A 315 -13.95 37.64 24.40
C ALA A 315 -13.99 36.88 23.05
N ILE A 316 -13.01 36.01 22.81
CA ILE A 316 -12.98 35.13 21.63
C ILE A 316 -14.16 34.13 21.66
N TYR A 317 -14.43 33.50 22.81
CA TYR A 317 -15.58 32.59 22.96
C TYR A 317 -16.95 33.29 22.84
N GLN A 318 -17.01 34.57 23.22
CA GLN A 318 -18.21 35.43 23.02
C GLN A 318 -18.36 35.90 21.56
N GLY A 319 -17.39 35.65 20.69
CA GLY A 319 -17.42 36.10 19.29
C GLY A 319 -17.22 37.61 19.13
N ASP A 320 -16.66 38.31 20.13
CA ASP A 320 -16.45 39.75 20.13
C ASP A 320 -15.04 40.11 19.64
N LEU A 321 -14.94 40.39 18.34
CA LEU A 321 -13.66 40.76 17.70
C LEU A 321 -13.16 42.11 18.21
N GLU A 322 -14.06 43.11 18.32
CA GLU A 322 -13.66 44.47 18.71
C GLU A 322 -13.11 44.52 20.13
N LYS A 323 -13.75 43.78 21.05
CA LYS A 323 -13.29 43.61 22.42
C LYS A 323 -11.95 42.89 22.47
N THR A 324 -11.81 41.83 21.68
CA THR A 324 -10.54 41.06 21.57
C THR A 324 -9.40 41.95 21.06
N GLN A 325 -9.63 42.72 20.00
CA GLN A 325 -8.63 43.63 19.42
C GLN A 325 -8.20 44.69 20.42
N ARG A 326 -9.16 45.39 21.07
CA ARG A 326 -8.89 46.40 22.10
C ARG A 326 -8.01 45.88 23.23
N MET A 327 -8.35 44.71 23.75
CA MET A 327 -7.57 44.08 24.83
C MET A 327 -6.12 43.75 24.39
N LEU A 328 -5.94 43.23 23.18
CA LEU A 328 -4.60 42.94 22.65
C LEU A 328 -3.80 44.21 22.35
N GLU A 329 -4.44 45.28 21.86
CA GLU A 329 -3.82 46.58 21.64
C GLU A 329 -3.34 47.21 22.94
N GLU A 330 -4.15 47.11 24.02
CA GLU A 330 -3.75 47.53 25.34
C GLU A 330 -2.57 46.72 25.88
N ALA A 331 -2.57 45.40 25.69
CA ALA A 331 -1.47 44.54 26.07
C ALA A 331 -0.18 44.88 25.28
N ILE A 332 -0.27 45.21 23.99
CA ILE A 332 0.85 45.65 23.14
C ILE A 332 1.50 46.93 23.71
N LYS A 333 0.74 47.85 24.26
CA LYS A 333 1.28 49.10 24.84
C LYS A 333 2.03 48.85 26.14
N LYS A 334 1.69 47.81 26.89
CA LYS A 334 2.32 47.46 28.17
C LYS A 334 3.65 46.70 28.06
N VAL A 335 3.98 46.12 26.89
CA VAL A 335 5.12 45.27 26.72
C VAL A 335 6.07 45.74 25.61
N LYS A 336 7.36 45.31 25.66
CA LYS A 336 8.40 45.64 24.68
C LYS A 336 9.11 44.35 24.17
N GLY A 337 9.89 44.49 23.12
CA GLY A 337 10.74 43.43 22.58
C GLY A 337 9.93 42.22 22.01
N GLU A 338 10.37 41.00 22.29
CA GLU A 338 9.78 39.80 21.76
C GLU A 338 8.32 39.54 22.22
N ARG A 339 7.98 39.94 23.45
CA ARG A 339 6.59 39.83 23.94
C ARG A 339 5.64 40.68 23.07
N ARG A 340 6.02 41.92 22.78
CA ARG A 340 5.25 42.79 21.90
C ARG A 340 5.05 42.17 20.50
N LYS A 341 6.12 41.65 19.92
CA LYS A 341 6.04 41.00 18.59
C LYS A 341 5.10 39.79 18.58
N ARG A 342 5.07 39.01 19.66
CA ARG A 342 4.17 37.84 19.78
C ARG A 342 2.70 38.28 19.85
N ILE A 343 2.38 39.30 20.61
CA ILE A 343 0.99 39.81 20.69
C ILE A 343 0.56 40.43 19.37
N VAL A 344 1.43 41.18 18.70
CA VAL A 344 1.13 41.73 17.36
C VAL A 344 0.86 40.59 16.35
N ARG A 345 1.65 39.52 16.38
CA ARG A 345 1.39 38.34 15.54
C ARG A 345 0.05 37.66 15.89
N LEU A 346 -0.27 37.55 17.18
CA LEU A 346 -1.54 36.99 17.63
C LEU A 346 -2.73 37.85 17.15
N LEU A 347 -2.64 39.18 17.30
CA LEU A 347 -3.66 40.10 16.85
C LEU A 347 -3.94 39.97 15.33
N LYS A 348 -2.87 39.95 14.53
CA LYS A 348 -2.97 39.72 13.10
C LYS A 348 -3.60 38.34 12.79
N TYR A 349 -3.13 37.28 13.42
CA TYR A 349 -3.64 35.91 13.26
C TYR A 349 -5.14 35.82 13.57
N LEU A 350 -5.58 36.39 14.66
CA LEU A 350 -7.01 36.38 15.05
C LEU A 350 -7.85 37.18 14.05
N THR A 351 -7.39 38.35 13.62
CA THR A 351 -8.12 39.21 12.66
C THR A 351 -8.28 38.51 11.30
N GLU A 352 -7.23 37.89 10.79
CA GLU A 352 -7.23 37.19 9.49
C GLU A 352 -8.03 35.88 9.50
N ASN A 353 -8.28 35.30 10.67
CA ASN A 353 -8.95 34.02 10.82
C ASN A 353 -10.26 34.09 11.60
N TRP A 354 -10.79 35.29 11.83
CA TRP A 354 -11.96 35.52 12.72
C TRP A 354 -13.21 34.76 12.30
N GLU A 355 -13.49 34.71 11.01
CA GLU A 355 -14.66 33.99 10.47
C GLU A 355 -14.57 32.49 10.77
N GLY A 356 -13.37 31.92 10.72
CA GLY A 356 -13.12 30.52 11.09
C GLY A 356 -13.27 30.23 12.58
N ILE A 357 -13.15 31.26 13.44
CA ILE A 357 -13.34 31.15 14.90
C ILE A 357 -14.83 31.21 15.25
N LYS A 358 -15.57 32.09 14.60
CA LYS A 358 -16.99 32.40 14.88
C LYS A 358 -17.94 31.26 14.50
N GLY A 359 -17.63 30.51 13.45
CA GLY A 359 -18.52 29.50 12.86
C GLY A 359 -18.65 28.19 13.66
N SER A 360 -18.31 28.16 14.94
CA SER A 360 -18.14 26.89 15.68
C SER A 360 -19.36 26.40 16.48
N GLU A 361 -20.51 27.06 16.42
CA GLU A 361 -21.73 26.62 17.10
C GLU A 361 -22.40 25.46 16.34
N GLY A 362 -22.63 24.34 17.06
CA GLY A 362 -23.42 23.20 16.56
C GLY A 362 -22.71 22.19 15.65
N ALA A 363 -21.42 22.32 15.38
CA ALA A 363 -20.68 21.33 14.62
C ALA A 363 -19.78 20.46 15.49
N GLU A 364 -19.55 19.23 15.03
CA GLU A 364 -18.55 18.34 15.63
C GLU A 364 -17.19 19.06 15.76
N ARG A 365 -16.52 18.79 16.85
CA ARG A 365 -15.17 19.33 17.08
C ARG A 365 -14.21 18.79 16.04
N LEU A 366 -13.62 19.65 15.24
CA LEU A 366 -12.44 19.37 14.46
C LEU A 366 -11.26 19.04 15.40
N GLY A 367 -10.08 18.71 14.86
CA GLY A 367 -8.87 18.43 15.63
C GLY A 367 -8.42 16.97 15.53
N ALA A 368 -8.85 16.26 14.50
CA ALA A 368 -8.34 14.93 14.18
C ALA A 368 -6.96 15.00 13.51
N ILE A 369 -6.66 16.12 12.84
CA ILE A 369 -5.51 16.25 11.95
C ILE A 369 -4.17 16.07 12.65
N GLU A 370 -3.97 16.60 13.85
CA GLU A 370 -2.68 16.50 14.56
C GLU A 370 -2.31 15.04 14.85
N GLY A 371 -3.26 14.25 15.35
CA GLY A 371 -3.07 12.82 15.55
C GLY A 371 -2.80 12.09 14.25
N GLN A 372 -3.51 12.41 13.18
CA GLN A 372 -3.34 11.79 11.87
C GLN A 372 -2.00 12.17 11.23
N VAL A 373 -1.56 13.42 11.33
CA VAL A 373 -0.21 13.85 10.92
C VAL A 373 0.86 13.03 11.62
N GLN A 374 0.76 12.88 12.95
CA GLN A 374 1.75 12.13 13.72
C GLN A 374 1.78 10.66 13.31
N HIS A 375 0.62 10.01 13.18
CA HIS A 375 0.52 8.59 12.89
C HIS A 375 0.82 8.26 11.41
N ASN A 376 0.30 9.05 10.48
CA ASN A 376 0.41 8.76 9.07
C ASN A 376 1.77 9.19 8.48
N ILE A 377 2.25 10.38 8.81
CA ILE A 377 3.39 11.00 8.12
C ILE A 377 4.61 11.18 9.02
N ALA A 378 4.46 11.89 10.15
CA ALA A 378 5.60 12.37 10.93
C ALA A 378 6.43 11.24 11.53
N ARG A 379 5.79 10.17 11.99
CA ARG A 379 6.47 8.98 12.54
C ARG A 379 7.49 8.40 11.59
N ARG A 380 7.15 8.31 10.29
CA ARG A 380 8.03 7.76 9.26
C ARG A 380 8.99 8.80 8.67
N MET A 381 8.52 10.02 8.44
CA MET A 381 9.23 10.99 7.60
C MET A 381 10.07 12.01 8.37
N LYS A 382 9.74 12.30 9.65
CA LYS A 382 10.49 13.26 10.49
C LYS A 382 11.49 12.60 11.43
N ARG A 383 11.28 11.32 11.80
CA ARG A 383 12.14 10.60 12.76
C ARG A 383 13.33 9.91 12.09
N LEU A 384 14.24 9.38 12.89
CA LEU A 384 15.38 8.57 12.47
C LEU A 384 16.40 9.33 11.58
N GLY A 385 16.46 10.68 11.68
CA GLY A 385 17.35 11.48 10.87
C GLY A 385 17.02 11.46 9.37
N ALA A 386 15.78 11.15 9.01
CA ALA A 386 15.36 11.03 7.63
C ALA A 386 15.55 12.35 6.86
N ARG A 387 16.12 12.24 5.66
CA ARG A 387 16.22 13.31 4.67
C ARG A 387 15.72 12.78 3.34
N TRP A 388 14.98 13.59 2.61
CA TRP A 388 14.28 13.20 1.41
C TRP A 388 14.70 14.04 0.21
N THR A 389 14.71 13.46 -0.98
CA THR A 389 14.61 14.29 -2.18
C THR A 389 13.17 14.78 -2.28
N GLU A 390 12.90 15.86 -3.01
CA GLU A 390 11.52 16.35 -3.18
C GLU A 390 10.61 15.25 -3.73
N GLU A 391 11.01 14.62 -4.81
CA GLU A 391 10.27 13.50 -5.40
C GLU A 391 10.12 12.30 -4.45
N GLY A 392 11.21 11.90 -3.75
CA GLY A 392 11.16 10.79 -2.80
C GLY A 392 10.26 11.08 -1.61
N GLY A 393 10.20 12.34 -1.17
CA GLY A 393 9.28 12.82 -0.14
C GLY A 393 7.83 12.78 -0.57
N ASP A 394 7.55 13.24 -1.80
CA ASP A 394 6.21 13.19 -2.40
C ASP A 394 5.73 11.73 -2.53
N ARG A 395 6.54 10.86 -3.16
CA ARG A 395 6.21 9.43 -3.32
C ARG A 395 5.92 8.73 -2.00
N MET A 396 6.78 8.94 -1.00
CA MET A 396 6.58 8.30 0.32
C MET A 396 5.32 8.82 1.02
N SER A 397 5.01 10.13 0.93
CA SER A 397 3.80 10.68 1.54
C SER A 397 2.53 10.10 0.92
N ARG A 398 2.51 9.89 -0.40
CA ARG A 398 1.42 9.24 -1.13
C ARG A 398 1.26 7.76 -0.74
N ILE A 399 2.36 7.01 -0.64
CA ILE A 399 2.35 5.62 -0.15
C ILE A 399 1.77 5.53 1.26
N LEU A 400 2.17 6.45 2.15
CA LEU A 400 1.65 6.50 3.52
C LEU A 400 0.15 6.84 3.56
N SER A 401 -0.34 7.67 2.65
CA SER A 401 -1.77 7.95 2.50
C SER A 401 -2.55 6.72 2.06
N GLU A 402 -2.09 6.01 1.02
CA GLU A 402 -2.77 4.81 0.56
C GLU A 402 -2.71 3.67 1.60
N LYS A 403 -1.63 3.62 2.39
CA LYS A 403 -1.59 2.74 3.58
C LYS A 403 -2.66 3.11 4.60
N ALA A 404 -2.82 4.40 4.92
CA ALA A 404 -3.82 4.90 5.87
C ALA A 404 -5.26 4.69 5.36
N ASN A 405 -5.44 4.64 4.03
CA ASN A 405 -6.69 4.33 3.34
C ASN A 405 -6.98 2.82 3.23
N GLY A 406 -6.04 1.95 3.62
CA GLY A 406 -6.15 0.50 3.45
C GLY A 406 -6.02 0.03 1.99
N ARG A 407 -5.51 0.87 1.08
CA ARG A 407 -5.42 0.60 -0.36
C ARG A 407 -4.00 0.29 -0.85
N LEU A 408 -3.00 0.24 0.05
CA LEU A 408 -1.62 0.02 -0.34
C LEU A 408 -1.43 -1.31 -1.12
N GLU A 409 -2.23 -2.33 -0.81
CA GLU A 409 -2.20 -3.61 -1.49
C GLU A 409 -2.63 -3.51 -2.96
N ASP A 410 -3.49 -2.55 -3.31
CA ASP A 410 -3.91 -2.32 -4.69
C ASP A 410 -2.73 -1.98 -5.61
N TYR A 411 -1.66 -1.40 -5.06
CA TYR A 411 -0.45 -1.01 -5.79
C TYR A 411 0.70 -2.00 -5.66
N THR A 412 0.63 -2.95 -4.74
CA THR A 412 1.73 -3.88 -4.47
C THR A 412 1.42 -5.31 -4.89
N THR A 413 0.15 -5.76 -4.82
CA THR A 413 -0.26 -7.13 -5.14
C THR A 413 -1.05 -7.24 -6.44
N LYS A 414 -1.85 -6.23 -6.75
CA LYS A 414 -2.55 -6.17 -8.02
C LYS A 414 -1.62 -5.59 -9.09
N TRP A 415 -0.75 -6.42 -9.63
CA TRP A 415 -0.24 -6.15 -10.95
C TRP A 415 -1.46 -6.12 -11.88
N HIS A 416 -1.77 -4.92 -12.39
CA HIS A 416 -2.89 -4.68 -13.30
C HIS A 416 -2.65 -5.39 -14.63
N LEU A 417 -2.65 -6.69 -14.57
CA LEU A 417 -2.92 -7.46 -15.74
C LEU A 417 -4.37 -7.16 -16.07
N LYS A 418 -4.60 -6.64 -17.25
CA LYS A 418 -5.93 -6.60 -17.80
C LYS A 418 -6.43 -8.05 -17.76
N GLN A 419 -7.16 -8.40 -16.72
CA GLN A 419 -7.65 -9.78 -16.50
C GLN A 419 -8.35 -10.35 -17.74
N GLU A 420 -8.88 -9.46 -18.57
CA GLU A 420 -9.47 -9.82 -19.84
C GLU A 420 -8.44 -10.27 -20.91
N GLU A 421 -7.25 -9.67 -20.95
CA GLU A 421 -6.19 -10.11 -21.87
C GLU A 421 -5.62 -11.46 -21.45
N ILE A 422 -5.44 -11.69 -20.16
CA ILE A 422 -5.02 -13.00 -19.63
C ILE A 422 -6.10 -14.05 -19.90
N LYS A 423 -7.37 -13.74 -19.66
CA LYS A 423 -8.48 -14.64 -19.99
C LYS A 423 -8.49 -14.98 -21.48
N LYS A 424 -8.21 -14.02 -22.38
CA LYS A 424 -8.09 -14.28 -23.82
C LYS A 424 -6.88 -15.15 -24.18
N ILE A 425 -5.74 -14.95 -23.50
CA ILE A 425 -4.51 -15.74 -23.69
C ILE A 425 -4.68 -17.17 -23.12
N MET A 426 -5.41 -17.30 -22.00
CA MET A 426 -5.60 -18.57 -21.29
C MET A 426 -6.95 -19.26 -21.58
N GLN A 427 -7.77 -18.78 -22.51
CA GLN A 427 -9.01 -19.47 -22.87
C GLN A 427 -8.68 -20.85 -23.46
N PRO A 428 -9.23 -21.93 -22.88
CA PRO A 428 -9.02 -23.26 -23.42
C PRO A 428 -9.60 -23.32 -24.84
N THR A 429 -8.83 -23.89 -25.75
CA THR A 429 -9.36 -24.15 -27.10
C THR A 429 -10.54 -25.12 -26.99
N LYS A 430 -11.52 -25.01 -27.92
CA LYS A 430 -12.70 -25.90 -27.94
C LYS A 430 -12.38 -27.41 -27.89
N GLN A 431 -11.11 -27.79 -28.17
CA GLN A 431 -10.64 -29.16 -28.01
C GLN A 431 -10.33 -29.53 -26.54
N GLU A 432 -9.96 -28.58 -25.69
CA GLU A 432 -9.71 -28.84 -24.26
C GLU A 432 -11.02 -28.90 -23.46
N GLU A 433 -12.07 -28.16 -23.88
CA GLU A 433 -13.41 -28.34 -23.29
C GLU A 433 -13.96 -29.75 -23.51
N LYS A 434 -13.68 -30.37 -24.65
CA LYS A 434 -14.02 -31.77 -24.88
C LYS A 434 -13.17 -32.77 -24.10
N ARG A 435 -11.94 -32.40 -23.69
CA ARG A 435 -11.06 -33.25 -22.85
C ARG A 435 -11.28 -33.04 -21.36
N LYS A 436 -11.87 -31.94 -20.92
CA LYS A 436 -12.26 -31.74 -19.52
C LYS A 436 -13.35 -32.66 -19.02
N TYR A 437 -14.08 -33.32 -19.93
CA TYR A 437 -15.09 -34.32 -19.59
C TYR A 437 -14.57 -35.77 -19.51
N ALA A 438 -13.31 -36.01 -19.80
CA ALA A 438 -12.60 -37.14 -19.25
C ALA A 438 -11.99 -36.68 -17.92
N GLU A 439 -12.79 -36.43 -16.91
CA GLU A 439 -12.39 -36.57 -15.53
C GLU A 439 -11.92 -38.01 -15.39
N GLU A 440 -10.68 -38.26 -15.79
CA GLU A 440 -9.94 -39.42 -15.30
C GLU A 440 -9.99 -39.28 -13.79
N ASP A 441 -10.76 -40.16 -13.21
CA ASP A 441 -11.08 -40.23 -11.81
C ASP A 441 -9.77 -40.15 -11.02
N VAL A 442 -9.54 -39.01 -10.31
CA VAL A 442 -8.37 -38.82 -9.44
C VAL A 442 -8.24 -40.01 -8.48
N GLU A 443 -9.37 -40.68 -8.15
CA GLU A 443 -9.40 -41.93 -7.39
C GLU A 443 -8.78 -43.10 -8.17
N GLU A 444 -8.95 -43.19 -9.49
CA GLU A 444 -8.33 -44.25 -10.29
C GLU A 444 -6.80 -44.07 -10.36
N TRP A 445 -6.34 -42.82 -10.44
CA TRP A 445 -4.93 -42.46 -10.34
C TRP A 445 -4.31 -42.76 -8.97
N LEU A 446 -5.04 -42.55 -7.88
CA LEU A 446 -4.63 -42.87 -6.51
C LEU A 446 -4.65 -44.38 -6.24
N ARG A 447 -5.36 -45.19 -7.03
CA ARG A 447 -5.38 -46.65 -6.96
C ARG A 447 -4.25 -47.33 -7.75
N VAL A 448 -3.57 -46.62 -8.63
CA VAL A 448 -2.43 -47.18 -9.38
C VAL A 448 -1.30 -47.42 -8.38
N SER A 449 -1.01 -48.69 -8.10
CA SER A 449 0.12 -49.05 -7.25
C SER A 449 1.42 -48.67 -7.97
N LEU A 450 2.21 -47.76 -7.35
CA LEU A 450 3.50 -47.35 -7.90
C LEU A 450 4.34 -48.59 -8.18
N PRO A 451 4.83 -48.80 -9.42
CA PRO A 451 5.62 -50.00 -9.77
C PRO A 451 6.80 -50.25 -8.83
N ILE A 452 7.38 -49.19 -8.28
CA ILE A 452 8.49 -49.26 -7.33
C ILE A 452 8.12 -49.93 -6.00
N LEU A 453 6.82 -49.97 -5.63
CA LEU A 453 6.34 -50.68 -4.43
C LEU A 453 6.28 -52.21 -4.60
N LYS A 454 6.33 -52.67 -5.84
CA LYS A 454 6.29 -54.11 -6.20
C LYS A 454 7.57 -54.59 -6.91
N GLY A 455 8.50 -53.70 -7.26
CA GLY A 455 9.73 -53.99 -7.97
C GLY A 455 10.87 -54.51 -7.08
N PRO A 456 12.04 -54.77 -7.66
CA PRO A 456 13.17 -55.35 -6.96
C PRO A 456 13.74 -54.50 -5.81
N PHE A 457 13.35 -53.23 -5.73
CA PHE A 457 13.72 -52.29 -4.67
C PHE A 457 12.65 -52.12 -3.59
N ALA A 458 11.52 -52.84 -3.66
CA ALA A 458 10.40 -52.71 -2.72
C ALA A 458 10.78 -53.01 -1.25
N SER A 459 11.82 -53.79 -1.03
CA SER A 459 12.36 -54.12 0.30
C SER A 459 13.25 -53.07 0.92
N LYS A 460 13.66 -52.03 0.15
CA LYS A 460 14.50 -50.97 0.72
C LYS A 460 13.73 -50.17 1.79
N PRO A 461 14.36 -49.83 2.94
CA PRO A 461 13.68 -49.24 4.09
C PRO A 461 12.86 -48.02 3.75
N TRP A 462 13.34 -47.11 2.92
CA TRP A 462 12.62 -45.90 2.55
C TRP A 462 11.38 -46.16 1.66
N ILE A 463 11.40 -47.19 0.82
CA ILE A 463 10.22 -47.61 0.04
C ILE A 463 9.21 -48.29 0.95
N LYS A 464 9.69 -49.22 1.79
CA LYS A 464 8.84 -50.02 2.67
C LYS A 464 8.18 -49.23 3.76
N TYR A 465 8.87 -48.27 4.38
CA TYR A 465 8.41 -47.57 5.58
C TYR A 465 7.94 -46.12 5.31
N VAL A 466 8.44 -45.47 4.29
CA VAL A 466 8.07 -44.07 3.98
C VAL A 466 7.11 -44.01 2.82
N LEU A 467 7.48 -44.51 1.65
CA LEU A 467 6.65 -44.36 0.45
C LEU A 467 5.33 -45.15 0.55
N LYS A 468 5.38 -46.36 1.15
CA LYS A 468 4.20 -47.21 1.37
C LYS A 468 3.23 -46.60 2.41
N GLU A 469 3.75 -45.95 3.43
CA GLU A 469 2.89 -45.26 4.42
C GLU A 469 2.33 -43.93 3.89
N LEU A 470 3.07 -43.17 3.08
CA LEU A 470 2.56 -41.99 2.38
C LEU A 470 1.41 -42.34 1.41
N THR A 471 1.50 -43.45 0.71
CA THR A 471 0.41 -43.92 -0.16
C THR A 471 -0.80 -44.44 0.61
N ARG A 472 -0.62 -44.93 1.85
CA ARG A 472 -1.74 -45.29 2.77
C ARG A 472 -2.37 -44.05 3.44
N ALA A 473 -1.56 -43.06 3.81
CA ALA A 473 -2.05 -41.81 4.43
C ALA A 473 -2.91 -41.00 3.48
N ASN A 474 -2.63 -40.99 2.18
CA ASN A 474 -3.48 -40.34 1.18
C ASN A 474 -4.87 -40.99 1.06
N GLY A 475 -4.98 -42.30 1.27
CA GLY A 475 -6.29 -43.00 1.35
C GLY A 475 -7.14 -42.59 2.56
N LEU A 476 -6.50 -42.21 3.69
CA LEU A 476 -7.15 -41.67 4.88
C LEU A 476 -7.61 -40.21 4.70
N ALA A 477 -6.82 -39.38 3.99
CA ALA A 477 -7.17 -37.98 3.72
C ALA A 477 -8.41 -37.86 2.81
N VAL A 478 -8.58 -38.75 1.84
CA VAL A 478 -9.78 -38.81 0.97
C VAL A 478 -11.04 -39.20 1.77
N GLY A 479 -10.89 -40.06 2.77
CA GLY A 479 -11.98 -40.46 3.68
C GLY A 479 -12.46 -39.32 4.56
N ILE A 480 -11.56 -38.42 5.01
CA ILE A 480 -11.88 -37.26 5.87
C ILE A 480 -12.59 -36.17 5.06
N LEU A 481 -12.27 -35.99 3.79
CA LEU A 481 -12.93 -35.00 2.92
C LEU A 481 -14.37 -35.42 2.56
N ARG A 482 -14.67 -36.73 2.48
CA ARG A 482 -16.04 -37.23 2.27
C ARG A 482 -16.95 -37.10 3.49
N SER A 483 -16.41 -37.04 4.71
CA SER A 483 -17.24 -36.92 5.94
C SER A 483 -17.64 -35.47 6.27
N LYS A 484 -17.26 -34.46 5.47
CA LYS A 484 -17.64 -33.04 5.63
C LYS A 484 -18.67 -32.54 4.60
N GLN A 485 -19.31 -33.44 3.82
CA GLN A 485 -20.42 -33.13 2.91
C GLN A 485 -21.76 -33.76 3.41
N PHE A 486 -22.00 -33.65 4.72
CA PHE A 486 -23.34 -33.82 5.27
C PHE A 486 -23.64 -32.71 6.25
#